data_6de159da5c588a2eabea3323b3865ea0
#
_entry.id   6de159da5c588a2eabea3323b3865ea0
#
_cell.length_a   1.000
_cell.length_b   1.000
_cell.length_c   1.000
_cell.angle_alpha   90.00
_cell.angle_beta   90.00
_cell.angle_gamma   90.00
#
_symmetry.space_group_name_H-M   'P 1'
#
loop_
_entity.id
_entity.type
_entity.pdbx_description
1 polymer ?
#
loop_
_entity_poly.entity_id
_entity_poly.type
_entity_poly.pdbx_seq_one_letter_code
_entity_poly.pdbx_strand_id
1 'polypeptide(L)'
;DILVNNAGISIIGLFQDMTRDEWDRIMNVNVGSVYNCCHFAIPDMINAKSGRIINISSVWGNAGASCEAAYSATKGAVNSLTKALAKELAPSGICVNAIACGAIDTDMNSFLSDEDKLSLFEEIPAGRMGRPDEAGKLAVMLADAPSYLTGQIITLDGAWI
;
A
#
# COMPACT_ATOMS: atom_id res chain seq x y z
N ASP A 1 11.16 13.87 9.37
CA ASP A 1 10.57 12.74 10.12
C ASP A 1 9.97 11.70 9.18
N ILE A 2 9.04 10.88 9.65
CA ILE A 2 8.51 9.74 8.90
C ILE A 2 6.98 9.88 8.76
N LEU A 3 6.48 9.72 7.53
CA LEU A 3 5.04 9.60 7.24
C LEU A 3 4.75 8.18 6.76
N VAL A 4 3.82 7.48 7.43
CA VAL A 4 3.32 6.18 6.99
C VAL A 4 1.86 6.31 6.58
N ASN A 5 1.58 6.21 5.30
CA ASN A 5 0.22 6.22 4.76
C ASN A 5 -0.34 4.80 4.77
N ASN A 6 -1.01 4.43 5.85
CA ASN A 6 -1.54 3.08 6.06
C ASN A 6 -3.06 2.98 5.85
N ALA A 7 -3.81 4.07 6.01
CA ALA A 7 -5.27 4.03 5.92
C ALA A 7 -5.75 3.50 4.56
N GLY A 8 -6.69 2.57 4.60
CA GLY A 8 -7.25 1.99 3.39
C GLY A 8 -8.45 1.11 3.67
N ILE A 9 -9.30 0.98 2.67
CA ILE A 9 -10.47 0.08 2.68
C ILE A 9 -10.47 -0.75 1.40
N SER A 10 -11.12 -1.91 1.43
CA SER A 10 -11.52 -2.67 0.23
C SER A 10 -13.04 -2.76 0.15
N ILE A 11 -13.55 -2.86 -1.06
CA ILE A 11 -14.96 -3.13 -1.38
C ILE A 11 -14.94 -4.26 -2.40
N ILE A 12 -15.47 -5.42 -2.01
CA ILE A 12 -15.49 -6.63 -2.83
C ILE A 12 -16.79 -6.70 -3.60
N GLY A 13 -16.72 -6.91 -4.91
CA GLY A 13 -17.89 -7.04 -5.78
C GLY A 13 -17.49 -6.88 -7.25
N LEU A 14 -18.39 -7.30 -8.15
CA LEU A 14 -18.18 -7.09 -9.58
C LEU A 14 -18.23 -5.60 -9.91
N PHE A 15 -17.36 -5.16 -10.80
CA PHE A 15 -17.20 -3.74 -11.13
C PHE A 15 -18.49 -3.11 -11.67
N GLN A 16 -19.27 -3.84 -12.44
CA GLN A 16 -20.54 -3.37 -13.00
C GLN A 16 -21.64 -3.13 -11.94
N ASP A 17 -21.51 -3.75 -10.77
CA ASP A 17 -22.50 -3.65 -9.69
C ASP A 17 -22.09 -2.58 -8.65
N MET A 18 -20.86 -2.04 -8.78
CA MET A 18 -20.34 -1.01 -7.89
C MET A 18 -21.07 0.32 -8.12
N THR A 19 -21.56 0.90 -7.04
CA THR A 19 -22.18 2.20 -7.07
C THR A 19 -21.15 3.34 -7.19
N ARG A 20 -21.59 4.50 -7.64
CA ARG A 20 -20.74 5.69 -7.70
C ARG A 20 -20.25 6.10 -6.32
N ASP A 21 -21.08 5.97 -5.29
CA ASP A 21 -20.72 6.35 -3.92
C ASP A 21 -19.63 5.41 -3.35
N GLU A 22 -19.69 4.12 -3.64
CA GLU A 22 -18.65 3.15 -3.26
C GLU A 22 -17.33 3.46 -3.96
N TRP A 23 -17.37 3.76 -5.27
CA TRP A 23 -16.21 4.19 -6.02
C TRP A 23 -15.59 5.44 -5.42
N ASP A 24 -16.38 6.49 -5.18
CA ASP A 24 -15.89 7.75 -4.64
C ASP A 24 -15.34 7.56 -3.22
N ARG A 25 -15.98 6.73 -2.41
CA ARG A 25 -15.52 6.39 -1.06
C ARG A 25 -14.14 5.70 -1.07
N ILE A 26 -13.96 4.64 -1.88
CA ILE A 26 -12.69 3.91 -1.92
C ILE A 26 -11.56 4.80 -2.47
N MET A 27 -11.84 5.60 -3.50
CA MET A 27 -10.88 6.56 -4.06
C MET A 27 -10.48 7.61 -3.03
N ASN A 28 -11.45 8.20 -2.32
CA ASN A 28 -11.19 9.23 -1.32
C ASN A 28 -10.40 8.68 -0.13
N VAL A 29 -10.73 7.47 0.35
CA VAL A 29 -10.00 6.87 1.47
C VAL A 29 -8.61 6.44 1.03
N ASN A 30 -8.47 5.67 -0.05
CA ASN A 30 -7.19 5.01 -0.36
C ASN A 30 -6.18 5.93 -1.09
N VAL A 31 -6.67 6.90 -1.87
CA VAL A 31 -5.81 7.82 -2.63
C VAL A 31 -5.87 9.22 -2.05
N GLY A 32 -7.08 9.71 -1.74
CA GLY A 32 -7.28 11.03 -1.19
C GLY A 32 -6.59 11.24 0.16
N SER A 33 -6.58 10.22 1.04
CA SER A 33 -5.84 10.31 2.31
C SER A 33 -4.34 10.44 2.09
N VAL A 34 -3.77 9.67 1.16
CA VAL A 34 -2.33 9.73 0.82
C VAL A 34 -1.98 11.11 0.28
N TYR A 35 -2.80 11.65 -0.63
CA TYR A 35 -2.64 13.02 -1.13
C TYR A 35 -2.63 14.02 0.02
N ASN A 36 -3.64 14.00 0.88
CA ASN A 36 -3.78 14.96 1.98
C ASN A 36 -2.57 14.90 2.93
N CYS A 37 -2.20 13.71 3.39
CA CYS A 37 -1.08 13.56 4.30
C CYS A 37 0.26 14.00 3.66
N CYS A 38 0.51 13.62 2.42
CA CYS A 38 1.71 14.04 1.69
C CYS A 38 1.71 15.56 1.46
N HIS A 39 0.58 16.13 1.05
CA HIS A 39 0.46 17.57 0.78
C HIS A 39 0.84 18.44 1.98
N PHE A 40 0.45 18.01 3.18
CA PHE A 40 0.77 18.76 4.41
C PHE A 40 2.16 18.43 4.98
N ALA A 41 2.68 17.21 4.81
CA ALA A 41 3.96 16.83 5.37
C ALA A 41 5.17 17.25 4.51
N ILE A 42 5.03 17.23 3.18
CA ILE A 42 6.14 17.49 2.25
C ILE A 42 6.79 18.87 2.45
N PRO A 43 6.07 19.99 2.63
CA PRO A 43 6.71 21.30 2.82
C PRO A 43 7.69 21.31 4.00
N ASP A 44 7.33 20.71 5.13
CA ASP A 44 8.19 20.64 6.31
C ASP A 44 9.40 19.71 6.08
N MET A 45 9.21 18.59 5.38
CA MET A 45 10.31 17.70 4.99
C MET A 45 11.30 18.40 4.04
N ILE A 46 10.81 19.19 3.08
CA ILE A 46 11.66 19.99 2.16
C ILE A 46 12.47 21.01 2.95
N ASN A 47 11.85 21.72 3.88
CA ASN A 47 12.53 22.69 4.74
C ASN A 47 13.62 22.03 5.60
N ALA A 48 13.34 20.83 6.12
CA ALA A 48 14.29 20.04 6.91
C ALA A 48 15.37 19.36 6.05
N LYS A 49 15.21 19.30 4.72
CA LYS A 49 16.04 18.53 3.77
C LYS A 49 16.17 17.05 4.17
N SER A 50 15.14 16.52 4.77
CA SER A 50 15.08 15.15 5.28
C SER A 50 13.64 14.69 5.43
N GLY A 51 13.34 13.44 5.05
CA GLY A 51 12.03 12.84 5.23
C GLY A 51 11.96 11.42 4.69
N ARG A 52 11.01 10.67 5.23
CA ARG A 52 10.66 9.32 4.76
C ARG A 52 9.16 9.23 4.60
N ILE A 53 8.71 8.84 3.42
CA ILE A 53 7.30 8.56 3.13
C ILE A 53 7.19 7.09 2.76
N ILE A 54 6.36 6.36 3.50
CA ILE A 54 6.12 4.93 3.30
C ILE A 54 4.64 4.75 3.04
N ASN A 55 4.29 4.28 1.85
CA ASN A 55 2.91 4.04 1.45
C ASN A 55 2.59 2.55 1.57
N ILE A 56 1.50 2.19 2.25
CA ILE A 56 1.02 0.80 2.30
C ILE A 56 0.12 0.55 1.09
N SER A 57 0.69 -0.19 0.16
CA SER A 57 0.04 -0.62 -1.09
C SER A 57 -0.42 -2.08 -1.00
N SER A 58 -0.65 -2.70 -2.14
CA SER A 58 -1.04 -4.10 -2.27
C SER A 58 -0.43 -4.71 -3.53
N VAL A 59 -0.25 -6.01 -3.54
CA VAL A 59 0.07 -6.79 -4.76
C VAL A 59 -0.98 -6.57 -5.85
N TRP A 60 -2.22 -6.30 -5.47
CA TRP A 60 -3.29 -5.97 -6.43
C TRP A 60 -3.08 -4.63 -7.12
N GLY A 61 -2.26 -3.75 -6.59
CA GLY A 61 -1.81 -2.54 -7.31
C GLY A 61 -0.84 -2.83 -8.46
N ASN A 62 -0.26 -4.03 -8.50
CA ASN A 62 0.64 -4.49 -9.56
C ASN A 62 -0.08 -5.43 -10.53
N ALA A 63 -0.79 -6.45 -10.01
CA ALA A 63 -1.39 -7.52 -10.79
C ALA A 63 -2.88 -7.29 -11.12
N GLY A 64 -3.61 -6.55 -10.28
CA GLY A 64 -5.06 -6.46 -10.32
C GLY A 64 -5.73 -7.73 -9.77
N ALA A 65 -6.95 -7.58 -9.24
CA ALA A 65 -7.75 -8.69 -8.73
C ALA A 65 -9.18 -8.62 -9.25
N SER A 66 -9.74 -9.79 -9.60
CA SER A 66 -11.15 -9.94 -9.87
C SER A 66 -11.97 -9.59 -8.63
N CYS A 67 -13.14 -9.00 -8.80
CA CYS A 67 -14.00 -8.50 -7.73
C CYS A 67 -13.40 -7.39 -6.83
N GLU A 68 -12.18 -6.93 -7.10
CA GLU A 68 -11.50 -5.84 -6.40
C GLU A 68 -10.92 -4.79 -7.37
N ALA A 69 -11.59 -4.57 -8.51
CA ALA A 69 -11.09 -3.67 -9.55
C ALA A 69 -10.85 -2.24 -9.06
N ALA A 70 -11.75 -1.68 -8.26
CA ALA A 70 -11.57 -0.34 -7.69
C ALA A 70 -10.45 -0.29 -6.66
N TYR A 71 -10.34 -1.31 -5.79
CA TYR A 71 -9.22 -1.43 -4.86
C TYR A 71 -7.88 -1.51 -5.59
N SER A 72 -7.80 -2.37 -6.60
CA SER A 72 -6.62 -2.51 -7.46
C SER A 72 -6.23 -1.17 -8.13
N ALA A 73 -7.21 -0.45 -8.65
CA ALA A 73 -6.99 0.88 -9.23
C ALA A 73 -6.42 1.87 -8.22
N THR A 74 -6.95 1.90 -6.97
CA THR A 74 -6.42 2.78 -5.92
C THR A 74 -4.98 2.43 -5.54
N LYS A 75 -4.66 1.14 -5.42
CA LYS A 75 -3.31 0.69 -5.05
C LYS A 75 -2.31 0.88 -6.20
N GLY A 76 -2.75 0.74 -7.45
CA GLY A 76 -1.99 1.13 -8.63
C GLY A 76 -1.69 2.64 -8.67
N ALA A 77 -2.67 3.47 -8.31
CA ALA A 77 -2.47 4.91 -8.18
C ALA A 77 -1.44 5.26 -7.10
N VAL A 78 -1.49 4.61 -5.94
CA VAL A 78 -0.50 4.77 -4.85
C VAL A 78 0.89 4.36 -5.31
N ASN A 79 1.02 3.25 -6.06
CA ASN A 79 2.31 2.81 -6.61
C ASN A 79 2.90 3.84 -7.59
N SER A 80 2.08 4.38 -8.49
CA SER A 80 2.52 5.42 -9.45
C SER A 80 2.87 6.73 -8.73
N LEU A 81 2.06 7.15 -7.76
CA LEU A 81 2.32 8.34 -6.94
C LEU A 81 3.63 8.21 -6.16
N THR A 82 3.91 7.04 -5.57
CA THR A 82 5.16 6.74 -4.88
C THR A 82 6.37 6.99 -5.79
N LYS A 83 6.34 6.46 -7.02
CA LYS A 83 7.42 6.63 -8.00
C LYS A 83 7.58 8.08 -8.46
N ALA A 84 6.48 8.80 -8.64
CA ALA A 84 6.50 10.21 -9.05
C ALA A 84 7.08 11.09 -7.95
N LEU A 85 6.54 11.00 -6.73
CA LEU A 85 7.03 11.78 -5.59
C LEU A 85 8.49 11.48 -5.25
N ALA A 86 8.94 10.23 -5.41
CA ALA A 86 10.34 9.89 -5.22
C ALA A 86 11.27 10.68 -6.13
N LYS A 87 10.87 10.85 -7.41
CA LYS A 87 11.65 11.64 -8.38
C LYS A 87 11.64 13.14 -8.07
N GLU A 88 10.49 13.65 -7.65
CA GLU A 88 10.34 15.08 -7.32
C GLU A 88 11.11 15.45 -6.04
N LEU A 89 11.13 14.56 -5.04
CA LEU A 89 11.59 14.86 -3.69
C LEU A 89 13.02 14.39 -3.40
N ALA A 90 13.59 13.52 -4.22
CA ALA A 90 14.97 13.05 -4.07
C ALA A 90 16.00 14.21 -3.99
N PRO A 91 15.90 15.30 -4.79
CA PRO A 91 16.81 16.43 -4.67
C PRO A 91 16.75 17.15 -3.31
N SER A 92 15.64 16.97 -2.58
CA SER A 92 15.43 17.52 -1.23
C SER A 92 15.81 16.54 -0.10
N GLY A 93 16.39 15.38 -0.43
CA GLY A 93 16.80 14.38 0.56
C GLY A 93 15.64 13.56 1.15
N ILE A 94 14.46 13.55 0.50
CA ILE A 94 13.29 12.84 0.94
C ILE A 94 13.16 11.53 0.14
N CYS A 95 12.96 10.41 0.84
CA CYS A 95 12.75 9.11 0.22
C CYS A 95 11.27 8.72 0.29
N VAL A 96 10.74 8.22 -0.82
CA VAL A 96 9.36 7.77 -0.93
C VAL A 96 9.34 6.35 -1.46
N ASN A 97 8.83 5.40 -0.65
CA ASN A 97 8.72 4.00 -1.03
C ASN A 97 7.34 3.44 -0.67
N ALA A 98 6.99 2.30 -1.23
CA ALA A 98 5.75 1.60 -0.87
C ALA A 98 6.02 0.14 -0.54
N ILE A 99 5.17 -0.42 0.33
CA ILE A 99 5.08 -1.85 0.61
C ILE A 99 3.83 -2.37 -0.10
N ALA A 100 4.02 -3.24 -1.08
CA ALA A 100 2.93 -3.96 -1.74
C ALA A 100 2.65 -5.24 -0.94
N CYS A 101 1.69 -5.16 -0.03
CA CYS A 101 1.30 -6.28 0.80
C CYS A 101 0.49 -7.31 0.01
N GLY A 102 0.78 -8.59 0.21
CA GLY A 102 -0.12 -9.70 -0.12
C GLY A 102 -1.23 -9.85 0.91
N ALA A 103 -1.69 -11.07 1.14
CA ALA A 103 -2.67 -11.37 2.17
C ALA A 103 -2.03 -11.26 3.56
N ILE A 104 -2.49 -10.29 4.34
CA ILE A 104 -2.06 -10.08 5.73
C ILE A 104 -3.23 -10.38 6.67
N ASP A 105 -2.97 -11.09 7.76
CA ASP A 105 -3.96 -11.46 8.77
C ASP A 105 -4.38 -10.24 9.60
N THR A 106 -5.40 -9.56 9.12
CA THR A 106 -5.97 -8.32 9.69
C THR A 106 -7.49 -8.36 9.63
N ASP A 107 -8.13 -7.40 10.28
CA ASP A 107 -9.59 -7.23 10.23
C ASP A 107 -10.14 -7.10 8.80
N MET A 108 -9.32 -6.60 7.85
CA MET A 108 -9.70 -6.51 6.43
C MET A 108 -10.01 -7.88 5.81
N ASN A 109 -9.39 -8.96 6.32
CA ASN A 109 -9.58 -10.33 5.87
C ASN A 109 -10.44 -11.18 6.85
N SER A 110 -11.07 -10.55 7.83
CA SER A 110 -11.88 -11.25 8.86
C SER A 110 -13.15 -11.90 8.31
N PHE A 111 -13.58 -11.56 7.11
CA PHE A 111 -14.72 -12.16 6.43
C PHE A 111 -14.44 -13.54 5.84
N LEU A 112 -13.15 -13.92 5.70
CA LEU A 112 -12.76 -15.22 5.17
C LEU A 112 -13.13 -16.33 6.15
N SER A 113 -13.83 -17.36 5.64
CA SER A 113 -14.06 -18.60 6.39
C SER A 113 -12.76 -19.37 6.61
N ASP A 114 -12.77 -20.36 7.49
CA ASP A 114 -11.59 -21.20 7.70
C ASP A 114 -11.24 -22.01 6.43
N GLU A 115 -12.24 -22.39 5.63
CA GLU A 115 -12.06 -23.07 4.35
C GLU A 115 -11.40 -22.14 3.31
N ASP A 116 -11.87 -20.89 3.20
CA ASP A 116 -11.25 -19.88 2.32
C ASP A 116 -9.81 -19.60 2.72
N LYS A 117 -9.51 -19.52 4.02
CA LYS A 117 -8.15 -19.36 4.52
C LYS A 117 -7.25 -20.52 4.16
N LEU A 118 -7.75 -21.76 4.28
CA LEU A 118 -6.98 -22.94 3.89
C LEU A 118 -6.67 -22.93 2.40
N SER A 119 -7.66 -22.63 1.55
CA SER A 119 -7.45 -22.48 0.11
C SER A 119 -6.41 -21.40 -0.22
N LEU A 120 -6.50 -20.26 0.45
CA LEU A 120 -5.53 -19.17 0.29
C LEU A 120 -4.11 -19.58 0.73
N PHE A 121 -3.98 -20.39 1.78
CA PHE A 121 -2.67 -20.89 2.22
C PHE A 121 -2.04 -21.86 1.22
N GLU A 122 -2.85 -22.61 0.47
CA GLU A 122 -2.35 -23.46 -0.62
C GLU A 122 -1.85 -22.65 -1.82
N GLU A 123 -2.43 -21.47 -2.07
CA GLU A 123 -1.99 -20.57 -3.14
C GLU A 123 -0.70 -19.81 -2.79
N ILE A 124 -0.48 -19.51 -1.51
CA ILE A 124 0.69 -18.75 -1.04
C ILE A 124 1.85 -19.73 -0.81
N PRO A 125 2.98 -19.65 -1.54
CA PRO A 125 4.10 -20.57 -1.34
C PRO A 125 4.66 -20.63 0.09
N ALA A 126 4.57 -19.51 0.85
CA ALA A 126 4.91 -19.49 2.27
C ALA A 126 3.91 -20.26 3.17
N GLY A 127 2.79 -20.76 2.64
CA GLY A 127 1.80 -21.61 3.32
C GLY A 127 0.97 -20.87 4.39
N ARG A 128 0.93 -19.54 4.36
CA ARG A 128 0.20 -18.73 5.34
C ARG A 128 0.03 -17.29 4.88
N MET A 129 -0.90 -16.58 5.50
CA MET A 129 -0.91 -15.12 5.42
C MET A 129 0.29 -14.51 6.17
N GLY A 130 0.69 -13.32 5.74
CA GLY A 130 1.63 -12.48 6.49
C GLY A 130 1.02 -11.97 7.79
N ARG A 131 1.84 -11.64 8.78
CA ARG A 131 1.38 -11.01 10.01
C ARG A 131 1.54 -9.50 9.94
N PRO A 132 0.68 -8.72 10.63
CA PRO A 132 0.79 -7.26 10.67
C PRO A 132 2.18 -6.76 11.14
N ASP A 133 2.80 -7.47 12.08
CA ASP A 133 4.14 -7.13 12.58
C ASP A 133 5.24 -7.30 11.52
N GLU A 134 5.04 -8.17 10.53
CA GLU A 134 6.00 -8.33 9.42
C GLU A 134 5.97 -7.09 8.50
N ALA A 135 4.78 -6.57 8.20
CA ALA A 135 4.63 -5.32 7.46
C ALA A 135 5.19 -4.12 8.26
N GLY A 136 4.93 -4.07 9.56
CA GLY A 136 5.49 -3.06 10.46
C GLY A 136 7.02 -3.08 10.51
N LYS A 137 7.62 -4.27 10.61
CA LYS A 137 9.08 -4.42 10.57
C LYS A 137 9.68 -3.93 9.25
N LEU A 138 9.03 -4.24 8.12
CA LEU A 138 9.50 -3.75 6.82
C LEU A 138 9.36 -2.22 6.73
N ALA A 139 8.30 -1.63 7.28
CA ALA A 139 8.16 -0.17 7.34
C ALA A 139 9.30 0.47 8.15
N VAL A 140 9.68 -0.11 9.29
CA VAL A 140 10.83 0.36 10.09
C VAL A 140 12.14 0.23 9.30
N MET A 141 12.35 -0.90 8.62
CA MET A 141 13.54 -1.09 7.77
C MET A 141 13.61 -0.04 6.65
N LEU A 142 12.48 0.32 6.04
CA LEU A 142 12.43 1.36 5.01
C LEU A 142 12.67 2.76 5.58
N ALA A 143 12.20 3.02 6.79
CA ALA A 143 12.46 4.29 7.47
C ALA A 143 13.95 4.51 7.76
N ASP A 144 14.68 3.43 8.05
CA ASP A 144 16.12 3.43 8.37
C ASP A 144 17.01 3.10 7.14
N ALA A 145 16.41 2.88 5.99
CA ALA A 145 17.13 2.50 4.78
C ALA A 145 18.04 3.62 4.25
N PRO A 146 19.12 3.28 3.53
CA PRO A 146 19.97 4.26 2.86
C PRO A 146 19.16 5.20 1.97
N SER A 147 19.52 6.47 1.94
CA SER A 147 18.81 7.52 1.18
C SER A 147 18.81 7.31 -0.34
N TYR A 148 19.63 6.39 -0.84
CA TYR A 148 19.62 5.99 -2.25
C TYR A 148 18.47 5.01 -2.58
N LEU A 149 17.79 4.44 -1.55
CA LEU A 149 16.60 3.60 -1.71
C LEU A 149 15.35 4.48 -1.75
N THR A 150 14.91 4.85 -2.94
CA THR A 150 13.68 5.64 -3.15
C THR A 150 12.96 5.22 -4.44
N GLY A 151 11.65 5.43 -4.50
CA GLY A 151 10.80 5.06 -5.64
C GLY A 151 10.50 3.57 -5.77
N GLN A 152 10.77 2.78 -4.73
CA GLN A 152 10.59 1.33 -4.77
C GLN A 152 9.19 0.92 -4.31
N ILE A 153 8.67 -0.12 -4.97
CA ILE A 153 7.46 -0.84 -4.55
C ILE A 153 7.93 -2.22 -4.12
N ILE A 154 8.05 -2.42 -2.81
CA ILE A 154 8.60 -3.65 -2.25
C ILE A 154 7.46 -4.59 -1.91
N THR A 155 7.47 -5.77 -2.51
CA THR A 155 6.45 -6.80 -2.29
C THR A 155 6.73 -7.57 -1.00
N LEU A 156 5.67 -7.79 -0.21
CA LEU A 156 5.65 -8.58 1.02
C LEU A 156 4.43 -9.51 0.97
N ASP A 157 4.58 -10.69 0.37
CA ASP A 157 3.44 -11.54 -0.01
C ASP A 157 3.65 -13.05 0.14
N GLY A 158 4.80 -13.48 0.66
CA GLY A 158 5.10 -14.92 0.78
C GLY A 158 5.36 -15.61 -0.56
N ALA A 159 5.75 -14.85 -1.58
CA ALA A 159 5.97 -15.28 -2.97
C ALA A 159 4.67 -15.65 -3.71
N TRP A 160 3.53 -15.03 -3.36
CA TRP A 160 2.21 -15.33 -3.91
C TRP A 160 2.03 -14.79 -5.34
N ILE A 161 2.49 -13.57 -5.65
CA ILE A 161 2.31 -12.88 -6.94
C ILE A 161 3.64 -12.48 -7.55
#